data_d05cc1a46fe12c3a73b17a12c6f5dc09
#
_entry.id   d05cc1a46fe12c3a73b17a12c6f5dc09
#
_cell.length_a   1.000
_cell.length_b   1.000
_cell.length_c   1.000
_cell.angle_alpha   90.00
_cell.angle_beta   90.00
_cell.angle_gamma   90.00
#
_symmetry.space_group_name_H-M   'P 1'
#
loop_
_entity.id
_entity.type
_entity.pdbx_description
1 polymer ?
#
loop_
_entity_poly.entity_id
_entity_poly.type
_entity_poly.pdbx_seq_one_letter_code
_entity_poly.pdbx_strand_id
1 'polypeptide(L)'
;LFLFLEKKIFIMMPNKMIESTEILIIGAGPAGSVAAALLRQQGREVVVLEREQFPRFSIGESLLPQSMEYLEQAGMLRAVVEAGFQFKNGAAFMCDGQYTEFDFRDKHSDGWGTTYQVQRATFDHILAKEAQRFGAQIRFRHEVTSVDIEPEKPVVTVKDPEGNVYQIQANFILDASGFGRILPRLLKLESPSNFPVRGAIFTHIEDRINCSSFDRNKIRATVHPQHGDVWFWTIPFAQGRCSLGVVAETSFLERYKGSDLERLQRIVSEDESLHTLLKHAQWDTPARHIIGYSANVSSLSGKGYALLGNAGEFLDPIFSSGVTIAFKSANLAAALLERQFAGEQVDWQTEYGQPLKRGVDTFRAFVESWYTGGFRRIIFHQGHQPEIRRMIAAILAGYAWDLTNPMVKETARRLTALEALCI
;
A
#
# COMPACT_ATOMS: atom_id res chain seq x y z
N LEU A 1 -3.97 52.99 54.99
CA LEU A 1 -2.89 52.16 54.34
C LEU A 1 -3.40 50.75 54.14
N PHE A 2 -3.98 50.48 52.95
CA PHE A 2 -4.45 49.12 52.57
C PHE A 2 -3.39 48.46 51.70
N LEU A 3 -2.79 47.41 52.22
CA LEU A 3 -1.93 46.49 51.44
C LEU A 3 -2.82 45.43 50.77
N PHE A 4 -2.94 45.49 49.41
CA PHE A 4 -3.48 44.41 48.65
C PHE A 4 -2.41 43.35 48.45
N LEU A 5 -2.58 42.16 49.04
CA LEU A 5 -1.85 40.94 48.75
C LEU A 5 -2.52 40.25 47.56
N GLU A 6 -1.92 40.36 46.39
CA GLU A 6 -2.27 39.52 45.26
C GLU A 6 -1.95 38.05 45.57
N LYS A 7 -2.98 37.25 45.79
CA LYS A 7 -2.87 35.79 45.78
C LYS A 7 -2.68 35.34 44.36
N LYS A 8 -1.43 35.06 43.94
CA LYS A 8 -1.16 34.24 42.77
C LYS A 8 -1.70 32.84 43.03
N ILE A 9 -2.83 32.51 42.40
CA ILE A 9 -3.33 31.14 42.32
C ILE A 9 -2.41 30.39 41.37
N PHE A 10 -1.46 29.62 41.91
CA PHE A 10 -0.74 28.60 41.16
C PHE A 10 -1.74 27.46 40.90
N ILE A 11 -2.30 27.42 39.69
CA ILE A 11 -2.97 26.22 39.19
C ILE A 11 -1.85 25.20 38.96
N MET A 12 -1.66 24.28 39.89
CA MET A 12 -0.88 23.07 39.66
C MET A 12 -1.60 22.31 38.52
N MET A 13 -1.05 22.35 37.32
CA MET A 13 -1.41 21.36 36.30
C MET A 13 -1.01 19.99 36.86
N PRO A 14 -1.90 18.98 36.83
CA PRO A 14 -1.54 17.64 37.24
C PRO A 14 -0.36 17.19 36.36
N ASN A 15 0.68 16.61 36.97
CA ASN A 15 1.78 15.94 36.27
C ASN A 15 1.18 14.95 35.31
N LYS A 16 1.11 15.28 33.99
CA LYS A 16 0.74 14.32 32.97
C LYS A 16 1.82 13.24 32.99
N MET A 17 1.49 12.08 33.51
CA MET A 17 2.37 10.92 33.38
C MET A 17 2.58 10.66 31.90
N ILE A 18 3.82 10.78 31.46
CA ILE A 18 4.21 10.43 30.10
C ILE A 18 4.43 8.91 30.10
N GLU A 19 3.64 8.19 29.34
CA GLU A 19 3.89 6.76 29.10
C GLU A 19 5.19 6.59 28.29
N SER A 20 5.87 5.46 28.42
CA SER A 20 7.07 5.15 27.62
C SER A 20 6.97 3.80 26.95
N THR A 21 7.58 3.66 25.78
CA THR A 21 7.72 2.41 25.06
C THR A 21 9.04 2.38 24.30
N GLU A 22 9.55 1.21 23.93
CA GLU A 22 10.71 1.15 23.05
C GLU A 22 10.34 1.63 21.63
N ILE A 23 9.25 1.10 21.07
CA ILE A 23 8.84 1.39 19.70
C ILE A 23 7.36 1.75 19.67
N LEU A 24 7.07 2.90 19.07
CA LEU A 24 5.72 3.33 18.79
C LEU A 24 5.44 3.21 17.28
N ILE A 25 4.35 2.54 16.90
CA ILE A 25 3.91 2.41 15.52
C ILE A 25 2.59 3.16 15.34
N ILE A 26 2.50 4.00 14.31
CA ILE A 26 1.29 4.75 13.97
C ILE A 26 0.59 4.05 12.82
N GLY A 27 -0.56 3.44 13.08
CA GLY A 27 -1.36 2.65 12.13
C GLY A 27 -1.16 1.14 12.25
N ALA A 28 -2.26 0.40 12.37
CA ALA A 28 -2.30 -1.07 12.43
C ALA A 28 -2.63 -1.73 11.07
N GLY A 29 -2.45 -1.00 9.96
CA GLY A 29 -2.55 -1.55 8.61
C GLY A 29 -1.43 -2.55 8.30
N PRO A 30 -1.30 -3.02 7.04
CA PRO A 30 -0.33 -4.05 6.67
C PRO A 30 1.10 -3.77 7.12
N ALA A 31 1.62 -2.56 6.87
CA ALA A 31 2.98 -2.20 7.28
C ALA A 31 3.17 -2.24 8.81
N GLY A 32 2.24 -1.63 9.55
CA GLY A 32 2.35 -1.54 11.00
C GLY A 32 2.19 -2.88 11.70
N SER A 33 1.27 -3.72 11.24
CA SER A 33 1.06 -5.06 11.82
C SER A 33 2.26 -5.98 11.55
N VAL A 34 2.83 -5.96 10.34
CA VAL A 34 4.03 -6.76 10.01
C VAL A 34 5.24 -6.25 10.80
N ALA A 35 5.47 -4.93 10.85
CA ALA A 35 6.57 -4.36 11.65
C ALA A 35 6.42 -4.73 13.13
N ALA A 36 5.21 -4.62 13.69
CA ALA A 36 4.93 -4.97 15.07
C ALA A 36 5.25 -6.43 15.37
N ALA A 37 4.84 -7.36 14.52
CA ALA A 37 5.13 -8.78 14.70
C ALA A 37 6.62 -9.10 14.64
N LEU A 38 7.33 -8.56 13.65
CA LEU A 38 8.78 -8.74 13.51
C LEU A 38 9.53 -8.22 14.74
N LEU A 39 9.21 -7.03 15.21
CA LEU A 39 9.84 -6.42 16.37
C LEU A 39 9.50 -7.17 17.67
N ARG A 40 8.27 -7.67 17.80
CA ARG A 40 7.89 -8.53 18.94
C ARG A 40 8.63 -9.86 18.96
N GLN A 41 8.89 -10.46 17.79
CA GLN A 41 9.72 -11.68 17.67
C GLN A 41 11.17 -11.43 18.12
N GLN A 42 11.66 -10.19 17.98
CA GLN A 42 12.97 -9.75 18.47
C GLN A 42 12.95 -9.38 19.97
N GLY A 43 11.81 -9.56 20.67
CA GLY A 43 11.65 -9.25 22.09
C GLY A 43 11.44 -7.76 22.42
N ARG A 44 11.20 -6.89 21.42
CA ARG A 44 11.02 -5.45 21.65
C ARG A 44 9.64 -5.12 22.18
N GLU A 45 9.54 -4.10 23.04
CA GLU A 45 8.28 -3.54 23.47
C GLU A 45 7.68 -2.68 22.36
N VAL A 46 6.43 -3.00 21.93
CA VAL A 46 5.78 -2.34 20.79
C VAL A 46 4.36 -1.92 21.17
N VAL A 47 4.10 -0.62 21.05
CA VAL A 47 2.76 -0.04 21.10
C VAL A 47 2.37 0.40 19.67
N VAL A 48 1.16 0.03 19.26
CA VAL A 48 0.57 0.44 17.97
C VAL A 48 -0.66 1.29 18.23
N LEU A 49 -0.72 2.47 17.63
CA LEU A 49 -1.88 3.37 17.70
C LEU A 49 -2.64 3.32 16.38
N GLU A 50 -3.89 2.91 16.42
CA GLU A 50 -4.78 2.87 15.25
C GLU A 50 -6.00 3.76 15.51
N ARG A 51 -6.26 4.72 14.62
CA ARG A 51 -7.38 5.66 14.78
C ARG A 51 -8.74 5.04 14.52
N GLU A 52 -8.80 3.98 13.70
CA GLU A 52 -10.03 3.29 13.35
C GLU A 52 -10.25 2.06 14.23
N GLN A 53 -11.49 1.59 14.28
CA GLN A 53 -11.82 0.28 14.85
C GLN A 53 -11.79 -0.76 13.73
N PHE A 54 -11.09 -1.88 13.93
CA PHE A 54 -11.11 -3.00 12.97
C PHE A 54 -12.27 -3.97 13.25
N PRO A 55 -12.82 -4.64 12.21
CA PRO A 55 -12.45 -4.49 10.79
C PRO A 55 -12.93 -3.15 10.20
N ARG A 56 -12.13 -2.58 9.29
CA ARG A 56 -12.47 -1.35 8.57
C ARG A 56 -12.15 -1.49 7.09
N PHE A 57 -12.85 -0.73 6.25
CA PHE A 57 -12.58 -0.70 4.82
C PHE A 57 -11.20 -0.08 4.52
N SER A 58 -10.49 -0.63 3.53
CA SER A 58 -9.34 -0.02 2.88
C SER A 58 -9.28 -0.49 1.43
N ILE A 59 -8.50 0.18 0.57
CA ILE A 59 -8.23 -0.23 -0.81
C ILE A 59 -6.83 -0.82 -0.95
N GLY A 60 -6.55 -1.53 -2.06
CA GLY A 60 -5.30 -2.25 -2.31
C GLY A 60 -5.47 -3.75 -2.00
N GLU A 61 -6.24 -4.43 -2.83
CA GLU A 61 -6.86 -5.74 -2.58
C GLU A 61 -6.22 -6.87 -3.36
N SER A 62 -5.31 -6.56 -4.28
CA SER A 62 -4.59 -7.53 -5.10
C SER A 62 -3.15 -7.61 -4.63
N LEU A 63 -2.78 -8.66 -3.89
CA LEU A 63 -1.42 -8.83 -3.40
C LEU A 63 -0.47 -9.28 -4.52
N LEU A 64 0.83 -9.12 -4.30
CA LEU A 64 1.87 -9.67 -5.17
C LEU A 64 2.58 -10.84 -4.47
N PRO A 65 3.08 -11.85 -5.23
CA PRO A 65 3.72 -13.03 -4.67
C PRO A 65 4.82 -12.76 -3.65
N GLN A 66 5.68 -11.77 -3.86
CA GLN A 66 6.74 -11.42 -2.91
C GLN A 66 6.18 -11.04 -1.52
N SER A 67 4.94 -10.59 -1.41
CA SER A 67 4.29 -10.32 -0.13
C SER A 67 4.21 -11.55 0.76
N MET A 68 4.19 -12.76 0.18
CA MET A 68 4.13 -14.02 0.94
C MET A 68 5.39 -14.27 1.74
N GLU A 69 6.56 -13.89 1.20
CA GLU A 69 7.85 -14.00 1.92
C GLU A 69 7.85 -13.17 3.20
N TYR A 70 7.33 -11.94 3.12
CA TYR A 70 7.28 -11.05 4.29
C TYR A 70 6.26 -11.51 5.33
N LEU A 71 5.12 -12.08 4.89
CA LEU A 71 4.15 -12.69 5.79
C LEU A 71 4.71 -13.95 6.48
N GLU A 72 5.51 -14.74 5.77
CA GLU A 72 6.20 -15.90 6.32
C GLU A 72 7.22 -15.48 7.38
N GLN A 73 8.07 -14.51 7.06
CA GLN A 73 9.05 -13.94 8.00
C GLN A 73 8.39 -13.35 9.26
N ALA A 74 7.24 -12.70 9.10
CA ALA A 74 6.45 -12.17 10.21
C ALA A 74 5.65 -13.24 10.97
N GLY A 75 5.68 -14.52 10.55
CA GLY A 75 4.92 -15.61 11.16
C GLY A 75 3.39 -15.51 10.97
N MET A 76 2.94 -14.74 9.98
CA MET A 76 1.52 -14.45 9.72
C MET A 76 0.94 -15.24 8.54
N LEU A 77 1.79 -15.87 7.71
CA LEU A 77 1.37 -16.51 6.47
C LEU A 77 0.27 -17.54 6.68
N ARG A 78 0.38 -18.37 7.72
CA ARG A 78 -0.60 -19.41 8.01
C ARG A 78 -2.01 -18.83 8.21
N ALA A 79 -2.16 -17.78 8.99
CA ALA A 79 -3.45 -17.15 9.25
C ALA A 79 -4.07 -16.55 7.97
N VAL A 80 -3.25 -16.03 7.05
CA VAL A 80 -3.70 -15.53 5.75
C VAL A 80 -4.15 -16.67 4.83
N VAL A 81 -3.42 -17.79 4.79
CA VAL A 81 -3.79 -18.97 3.99
C VAL A 81 -5.09 -19.57 4.47
N GLU A 82 -5.26 -19.73 5.80
CA GLU A 82 -6.45 -20.31 6.42
C GLU A 82 -7.71 -19.42 6.26
N ALA A 83 -7.55 -18.14 5.92
CA ALA A 83 -8.68 -17.22 5.72
C ALA A 83 -9.51 -17.48 4.45
N GLY A 84 -9.03 -18.31 3.53
CA GLY A 84 -9.77 -18.71 2.32
C GLY A 84 -9.96 -17.59 1.30
N PHE A 85 -9.02 -16.66 1.21
CA PHE A 85 -9.02 -15.62 0.17
C PHE A 85 -8.90 -16.20 -1.24
N GLN A 86 -9.33 -15.44 -2.24
CA GLN A 86 -9.21 -15.84 -3.64
C GLN A 86 -7.74 -16.02 -4.02
N PHE A 87 -7.40 -17.19 -4.51
CA PHE A 87 -6.06 -17.52 -5.01
C PHE A 87 -5.70 -16.63 -6.20
N LYS A 88 -4.43 -16.23 -6.29
CA LYS A 88 -3.88 -15.43 -7.38
C LYS A 88 -2.54 -15.96 -7.86
N ASN A 89 -2.42 -16.15 -9.17
CA ASN A 89 -1.18 -16.58 -9.83
C ASN A 89 -0.69 -15.62 -10.92
N GLY A 90 -1.37 -14.49 -11.14
CA GLY A 90 -0.98 -13.64 -12.26
C GLY A 90 -1.75 -12.34 -12.38
N ALA A 91 -1.52 -11.69 -13.50
CA ALA A 91 -2.24 -10.50 -13.94
C ALA A 91 -2.59 -10.62 -15.43
N ALA A 92 -3.77 -10.16 -15.81
CA ALA A 92 -4.26 -10.11 -17.18
C ALA A 92 -4.48 -8.64 -17.57
N PHE A 93 -4.25 -8.36 -18.84
CA PHE A 93 -4.40 -7.05 -19.44
C PHE A 93 -5.27 -7.13 -20.69
N MET A 94 -6.17 -6.16 -20.85
CA MET A 94 -7.04 -6.02 -22.00
C MET A 94 -6.89 -4.60 -22.57
N CYS A 95 -6.64 -4.47 -23.85
CA CYS A 95 -6.56 -3.18 -24.55
C CYS A 95 -6.99 -3.39 -26.02
N ASP A 96 -7.92 -2.57 -26.52
CA ASP A 96 -8.39 -2.61 -27.90
C ASP A 96 -8.79 -4.02 -28.38
N GLY A 97 -9.46 -4.79 -27.54
CA GLY A 97 -9.88 -6.16 -27.81
C GLY A 97 -8.75 -7.19 -27.74
N GLN A 98 -7.51 -6.79 -27.55
CA GLN A 98 -6.38 -7.69 -27.36
C GLN A 98 -6.26 -8.12 -25.90
N TYR A 99 -5.91 -9.38 -25.68
CA TYR A 99 -5.68 -9.96 -24.36
C TYR A 99 -4.24 -10.44 -24.22
N THR A 100 -3.63 -10.15 -23.09
CA THR A 100 -2.35 -10.74 -22.68
C THR A 100 -2.36 -10.99 -21.17
N GLU A 101 -1.54 -11.96 -20.73
CA GLU A 101 -1.45 -12.28 -19.30
C GLU A 101 -0.04 -12.66 -18.91
N PHE A 102 0.24 -12.57 -17.62
CA PHE A 102 1.46 -13.03 -16.98
C PHE A 102 1.10 -14.05 -15.91
N ASP A 103 1.70 -15.24 -15.99
CA ASP A 103 1.71 -16.20 -14.90
C ASP A 103 2.93 -15.93 -14.02
N PHE A 104 2.72 -15.58 -12.76
CA PHE A 104 3.80 -15.23 -11.84
C PHE A 104 4.63 -16.45 -11.38
N ARG A 105 4.19 -17.66 -11.74
CA ARG A 105 4.98 -18.90 -11.55
C ARG A 105 6.09 -19.02 -12.59
N ASP A 106 5.88 -18.45 -13.79
CA ASP A 106 6.90 -18.35 -14.84
C ASP A 106 7.58 -16.96 -14.79
N LYS A 107 8.46 -16.78 -13.83
CA LYS A 107 9.19 -15.54 -13.59
C LYS A 107 10.69 -15.76 -13.47
N HIS A 108 11.47 -14.69 -13.65
CA HIS A 108 12.94 -14.72 -13.56
C HIS A 108 13.44 -14.95 -12.14
N SER A 109 12.86 -14.27 -11.17
CA SER A 109 13.30 -14.32 -9.77
C SER A 109 12.83 -15.59 -9.06
N ASP A 110 13.63 -16.09 -8.13
CA ASP A 110 13.23 -17.17 -7.23
C ASP A 110 12.11 -16.73 -6.28
N GLY A 111 11.61 -17.63 -5.44
CA GLY A 111 10.60 -17.37 -4.42
C GLY A 111 9.16 -17.56 -4.92
N TRP A 112 8.20 -17.04 -4.16
CA TRP A 112 6.76 -17.25 -4.40
C TRP A 112 6.32 -16.81 -5.78
N GLY A 113 5.52 -17.64 -6.45
CA GLY A 113 4.85 -17.34 -7.73
C GLY A 113 3.34 -17.19 -7.60
N THR A 114 2.81 -17.30 -6.39
CA THR A 114 1.37 -17.24 -6.10
C THR A 114 1.08 -16.39 -4.87
N THR A 115 -0.14 -15.89 -4.75
CA THR A 115 -0.58 -15.04 -3.65
C THR A 115 -2.12 -15.06 -3.57
N TYR A 116 -2.72 -14.01 -3.02
CA TYR A 116 -4.17 -13.89 -2.84
C TYR A 116 -4.69 -12.51 -3.28
N GLN A 117 -5.97 -12.50 -3.64
CA GLN A 117 -6.78 -11.30 -3.76
C GLN A 117 -7.65 -11.22 -2.51
N VAL A 118 -7.53 -10.13 -1.76
CA VAL A 118 -8.00 -10.04 -0.38
C VAL A 118 -8.96 -8.87 -0.18
N GLN A 119 -10.02 -9.11 0.55
CA GLN A 119 -10.84 -8.03 1.11
C GLN A 119 -10.09 -7.42 2.30
N ARG A 120 -9.68 -6.17 2.17
CA ARG A 120 -8.77 -5.51 3.11
C ARG A 120 -9.31 -5.41 4.53
N ALA A 121 -10.64 -5.28 4.71
CA ALA A 121 -11.22 -5.28 6.04
C ALA A 121 -10.87 -6.55 6.83
N THR A 122 -11.00 -7.71 6.19
CA THR A 122 -10.66 -9.01 6.78
C THR A 122 -9.16 -9.20 6.87
N PHE A 123 -8.44 -8.91 5.81
CA PHE A 123 -6.98 -9.09 5.74
C PHE A 123 -6.24 -8.27 6.80
N ASP A 124 -6.51 -6.97 6.86
CA ASP A 124 -5.85 -6.07 7.83
C ASP A 124 -6.19 -6.48 9.27
N HIS A 125 -7.42 -6.92 9.53
CA HIS A 125 -7.84 -7.41 10.85
C HIS A 125 -7.10 -8.69 11.27
N ILE A 126 -6.88 -9.62 10.32
CA ILE A 126 -6.08 -10.83 10.57
C ILE A 126 -4.65 -10.44 10.95
N LEU A 127 -4.01 -9.55 10.16
CA LEU A 127 -2.64 -9.12 10.46
C LEU A 127 -2.52 -8.44 11.82
N ALA A 128 -3.49 -7.58 12.18
CA ALA A 128 -3.52 -6.93 13.49
C ALA A 128 -3.66 -7.95 14.64
N LYS A 129 -4.54 -8.94 14.48
CA LYS A 129 -4.69 -10.04 15.47
C LYS A 129 -3.40 -10.85 15.63
N GLU A 130 -2.73 -11.16 14.52
CA GLU A 130 -1.46 -11.87 14.57
C GLU A 130 -0.38 -11.04 15.26
N ALA A 131 -0.30 -9.72 15.01
CA ALA A 131 0.60 -8.85 15.74
C ALA A 131 0.31 -8.83 17.24
N GLN A 132 -0.98 -8.81 17.65
CA GLN A 132 -1.39 -8.94 19.06
C GLN A 132 -1.01 -10.32 19.63
N ARG A 133 -1.14 -11.39 18.86
CA ARG A 133 -0.72 -12.75 19.28
C ARG A 133 0.78 -12.83 19.56
N PHE A 134 1.60 -12.07 18.83
CA PHE A 134 3.03 -11.90 19.12
C PHE A 134 3.31 -10.97 20.30
N GLY A 135 2.27 -10.34 20.89
CA GLY A 135 2.38 -9.50 22.08
C GLY A 135 2.49 -8.00 21.79
N ALA A 136 2.19 -7.53 20.59
CA ALA A 136 2.09 -6.10 20.32
C ALA A 136 0.83 -5.52 21.00
N GLN A 137 0.98 -4.37 21.66
CA GLN A 137 -0.16 -3.66 22.26
C GLN A 137 -0.80 -2.76 21.20
N ILE A 138 -1.90 -3.18 20.59
CA ILE A 138 -2.64 -2.37 19.62
C ILE A 138 -3.78 -1.63 20.34
N ARG A 139 -3.79 -0.30 20.24
CA ARG A 139 -4.82 0.59 20.77
C ARG A 139 -5.64 1.13 19.61
N PHE A 140 -6.86 0.63 19.46
CA PHE A 140 -7.82 1.10 18.45
C PHE A 140 -8.52 2.37 18.91
N ARG A 141 -8.93 3.21 17.97
CA ARG A 141 -9.56 4.52 18.18
C ARG A 141 -8.67 5.51 18.95
N HIS A 142 -7.35 5.37 18.81
CA HIS A 142 -6.36 6.28 19.35
C HIS A 142 -5.71 7.08 18.22
N GLU A 143 -5.89 8.39 18.25
CA GLU A 143 -5.44 9.30 17.19
C GLU A 143 -4.19 10.06 17.62
N VAL A 144 -3.15 10.01 16.80
CA VAL A 144 -1.95 10.85 16.97
C VAL A 144 -2.27 12.25 16.46
N THR A 145 -2.13 13.24 17.35
CA THR A 145 -2.46 14.64 17.05
C THR A 145 -1.24 15.55 16.91
N SER A 146 -0.12 15.20 17.56
CA SER A 146 1.16 15.91 17.40
C SER A 146 2.34 14.99 17.68
N VAL A 147 3.52 15.39 17.21
CA VAL A 147 4.79 14.74 17.47
C VAL A 147 5.85 15.81 17.75
N ASP A 148 6.69 15.56 18.73
CA ASP A 148 7.89 16.34 19.02
C ASP A 148 9.10 15.43 18.89
N ILE A 149 9.99 15.73 17.94
CA ILE A 149 11.22 14.96 17.64
C ILE A 149 12.49 15.66 18.14
N GLU A 150 12.37 16.85 18.75
CA GLU A 150 13.53 17.60 19.27
C GLU A 150 14.16 16.93 20.50
N PRO A 151 13.40 16.35 21.44
CA PRO A 151 13.97 15.58 22.53
C PRO A 151 14.84 14.43 22.05
N GLU A 152 15.72 13.92 22.91
CA GLU A 152 16.51 12.73 22.63
C GLU A 152 15.63 11.54 22.22
N LYS A 153 14.47 11.41 22.87
CA LYS A 153 13.42 10.46 22.55
C LYS A 153 12.16 11.20 22.12
N PRO A 154 11.64 10.90 20.93
CA PRO A 154 10.45 11.57 20.43
C PRO A 154 9.23 11.34 21.35
N VAL A 155 8.38 12.37 21.42
CA VAL A 155 7.14 12.36 22.21
C VAL A 155 5.95 12.54 21.29
N VAL A 156 4.96 11.66 21.42
CA VAL A 156 3.72 11.69 20.64
C VAL A 156 2.55 12.05 21.53
N THR A 157 1.71 12.99 21.10
CA THR A 157 0.45 13.32 21.76
C THR A 157 -0.67 12.55 21.12
N VAL A 158 -1.47 11.89 21.94
CA VAL A 158 -2.52 10.95 21.53
C VAL A 158 -3.85 11.37 22.12
N LYS A 159 -4.90 11.28 21.32
CA LYS A 159 -6.30 11.41 21.76
C LYS A 159 -6.94 10.04 21.81
N ASP A 160 -7.50 9.67 22.96
CA ASP A 160 -8.19 8.40 23.17
C ASP A 160 -9.67 8.45 22.71
N PRO A 161 -10.40 7.31 22.71
CA PRO A 161 -11.81 7.25 22.33
C PRO A 161 -12.74 8.14 23.17
N GLU A 162 -12.39 8.40 24.41
CA GLU A 162 -13.13 9.23 25.37
C GLU A 162 -12.83 10.74 25.18
N GLY A 163 -11.84 11.08 24.34
CA GLY A 163 -11.41 12.44 24.10
C GLY A 163 -10.31 12.93 25.02
N ASN A 164 -9.80 12.10 25.93
CA ASN A 164 -8.67 12.46 26.79
C ASN A 164 -7.39 12.53 25.95
N VAL A 165 -6.50 13.43 26.37
CA VAL A 165 -5.22 13.64 25.71
C VAL A 165 -4.10 13.18 26.64
N TYR A 166 -3.23 12.31 26.15
CA TYR A 166 -2.08 11.82 26.87
C TYR A 166 -0.82 11.79 25.96
N GLN A 167 0.34 11.49 26.52
CA GLN A 167 1.60 11.49 25.80
C GLN A 167 2.32 10.15 25.95
N ILE A 168 2.95 9.72 24.86
CA ILE A 168 3.85 8.55 24.83
C ILE A 168 5.21 9.01 24.35
N GLN A 169 6.25 8.70 25.14
CA GLN A 169 7.64 8.82 24.72
C GLN A 169 8.11 7.49 24.16
N ALA A 170 8.74 7.48 22.99
CA ALA A 170 9.28 6.27 22.36
C ALA A 170 10.79 6.42 22.11
N ASN A 171 11.52 5.30 22.08
CA ASN A 171 12.90 5.34 21.59
C ASN A 171 12.93 5.52 20.07
N PHE A 172 11.89 5.01 19.37
CA PHE A 172 11.75 5.16 17.91
C PHE A 172 10.28 5.10 17.47
N ILE A 173 9.93 5.86 16.43
CA ILE A 173 8.58 5.90 15.86
C ILE A 173 8.61 5.32 14.43
N LEU A 174 7.69 4.39 14.13
CA LEU A 174 7.41 3.94 12.77
C LEU A 174 6.06 4.49 12.33
N ASP A 175 6.05 5.35 11.32
CA ASP A 175 4.79 5.83 10.73
C ASP A 175 4.31 4.87 9.63
N ALA A 176 3.33 4.05 9.98
CA ALA A 176 2.62 3.11 9.12
C ALA A 176 1.18 3.57 8.82
N SER A 177 0.90 4.86 8.94
CA SER A 177 -0.45 5.45 8.81
C SER A 177 -1.03 5.42 7.40
N GLY A 178 -0.28 4.90 6.42
CA GLY A 178 -0.73 4.75 5.05
C GLY A 178 -1.13 6.09 4.41
N PHE A 179 -2.33 6.18 3.85
CA PHE A 179 -2.86 7.44 3.29
C PHE A 179 -3.11 8.51 4.35
N GLY A 180 -3.06 8.17 5.65
CA GLY A 180 -3.11 9.14 6.74
C GLY A 180 -1.90 10.07 6.77
N ARG A 181 -0.70 9.56 6.39
CA ARG A 181 0.54 10.34 6.27
C ARG A 181 0.79 11.23 7.48
N ILE A 182 0.73 10.66 8.68
CA ILE A 182 0.70 11.42 9.95
C ILE A 182 2.00 12.19 10.14
N LEU A 183 3.15 11.52 10.17
CA LEU A 183 4.43 12.21 10.33
C LEU A 183 4.78 13.12 9.15
N PRO A 184 4.57 12.73 7.87
CA PRO A 184 4.78 13.65 6.76
C PRO A 184 4.04 14.98 6.89
N ARG A 185 2.80 14.98 7.36
CA ARG A 185 2.02 16.20 7.59
C ARG A 185 2.51 16.97 8.80
N LEU A 186 2.70 16.30 9.93
CA LEU A 186 3.10 16.96 11.19
C LEU A 186 4.52 17.54 11.10
N LEU A 187 5.44 16.88 10.39
CA LEU A 187 6.82 17.29 10.24
C LEU A 187 7.10 18.05 8.93
N LYS A 188 6.06 18.33 8.12
CA LYS A 188 6.17 19.06 6.83
C LYS A 188 7.14 18.39 5.86
N LEU A 189 7.09 17.08 5.77
CA LEU A 189 7.94 16.27 4.86
C LEU A 189 7.29 16.04 3.50
N GLU A 190 6.01 16.39 3.33
CA GLU A 190 5.31 16.16 2.07
C GLU A 190 5.96 16.93 0.93
N SER A 191 6.15 16.26 -0.19
CA SER A 191 6.60 16.85 -1.44
C SER A 191 5.62 16.49 -2.57
N PRO A 192 5.50 17.34 -3.60
CA PRO A 192 4.60 17.09 -4.71
C PRO A 192 4.90 15.76 -5.40
N SER A 193 3.86 15.05 -5.81
CA SER A 193 3.99 13.91 -6.72
C SER A 193 4.40 14.39 -8.12
N ASN A 194 5.22 13.59 -8.81
CA ASN A 194 5.55 13.83 -10.22
C ASN A 194 4.44 13.33 -11.17
N PHE A 195 3.44 12.61 -10.64
CA PHE A 195 2.31 12.12 -11.42
C PHE A 195 1.18 13.15 -11.48
N PRO A 196 0.42 13.22 -12.59
CA PRO A 196 -0.83 13.97 -12.64
C PRO A 196 -1.79 13.55 -11.52
N VAL A 197 -2.64 14.47 -11.10
CA VAL A 197 -3.65 14.17 -10.08
C VAL A 197 -4.71 13.25 -10.67
N ARG A 198 -4.69 11.99 -10.23
CA ARG A 198 -5.67 10.98 -10.59
C ARG A 198 -6.60 10.66 -9.45
N GLY A 199 -7.77 10.16 -9.81
CA GLY A 199 -8.73 9.60 -8.90
C GLY A 199 -9.11 8.19 -9.30
N ALA A 200 -9.72 7.49 -8.36
CA ALA A 200 -10.38 6.22 -8.61
C ALA A 200 -11.80 6.26 -8.07
N ILE A 201 -12.76 5.70 -8.81
CA ILE A 201 -14.12 5.40 -8.34
C ILE A 201 -14.25 3.89 -8.36
N PHE A 202 -14.71 3.28 -7.26
CA PHE A 202 -14.71 1.84 -7.11
C PHE A 202 -15.79 1.33 -6.16
N THR A 203 -16.11 0.04 -6.31
CA THR A 203 -17.05 -0.67 -5.43
C THR A 203 -16.76 -2.17 -5.41
N HIS A 204 -17.43 -2.89 -4.51
CA HIS A 204 -17.53 -4.35 -4.57
C HIS A 204 -18.88 -4.73 -5.16
N ILE A 205 -18.92 -5.81 -5.93
CA ILE A 205 -20.11 -6.33 -6.59
C ILE A 205 -20.24 -7.85 -6.37
N GLU A 206 -21.45 -8.37 -6.45
CA GLU A 206 -21.65 -9.78 -6.76
C GLU A 206 -21.53 -9.91 -8.28
N ASP A 207 -20.43 -10.51 -8.75
CA ASP A 207 -20.02 -10.37 -10.15
C ASP A 207 -20.82 -11.25 -11.11
N ARG A 208 -21.29 -12.42 -10.66
CA ARG A 208 -22.05 -13.39 -11.45
C ARG A 208 -21.40 -13.72 -12.81
N ILE A 209 -20.08 -13.61 -12.89
CA ILE A 209 -19.34 -13.91 -14.09
C ILE A 209 -19.33 -15.42 -14.30
N ASN A 210 -19.95 -15.83 -15.39
CA ASN A 210 -19.96 -17.22 -15.87
C ASN A 210 -19.37 -17.26 -17.29
N CYS A 211 -18.09 -16.95 -17.42
CA CYS A 211 -17.37 -16.91 -18.67
C CYS A 211 -16.03 -17.63 -18.52
N SER A 212 -15.79 -18.66 -19.33
CA SER A 212 -14.57 -19.46 -19.27
C SER A 212 -13.30 -18.70 -19.65
N SER A 213 -13.44 -17.57 -20.35
CA SER A 213 -12.31 -16.69 -20.71
C SER A 213 -11.94 -15.70 -19.58
N PHE A 214 -12.65 -15.69 -18.47
CA PHE A 214 -12.33 -14.86 -17.30
C PHE A 214 -11.65 -15.70 -16.23
N ASP A 215 -10.32 -15.60 -16.11
CA ASP A 215 -9.56 -16.31 -15.09
C ASP A 215 -9.63 -15.59 -13.76
N ARG A 216 -10.34 -16.16 -12.80
CA ARG A 216 -10.49 -15.61 -11.43
C ARG A 216 -9.18 -15.63 -10.63
N ASN A 217 -8.17 -16.36 -11.09
CA ASN A 217 -6.86 -16.39 -10.44
C ASN A 217 -5.95 -15.22 -10.86
N LYS A 218 -6.48 -14.28 -11.64
CA LYS A 218 -5.75 -13.09 -12.10
C LYS A 218 -6.55 -11.82 -11.80
N ILE A 219 -5.88 -10.76 -11.40
CA ILE A 219 -6.42 -9.42 -11.56
C ILE A 219 -6.48 -9.10 -13.06
N ARG A 220 -7.52 -8.46 -13.53
CA ARG A 220 -7.63 -7.96 -14.90
C ARG A 220 -7.59 -6.43 -14.90
N ALA A 221 -6.61 -5.86 -15.60
CA ALA A 221 -6.57 -4.45 -15.95
C ALA A 221 -7.09 -4.27 -17.39
N THR A 222 -8.13 -3.45 -17.57
CA THR A 222 -8.72 -3.14 -18.87
C THR A 222 -8.48 -1.67 -19.18
N VAL A 223 -7.91 -1.36 -20.35
CA VAL A 223 -7.72 0.02 -20.81
C VAL A 223 -9.01 0.49 -21.48
N HIS A 224 -9.42 1.72 -21.18
CA HIS A 224 -10.60 2.32 -21.80
C HIS A 224 -10.44 2.46 -23.33
N PRO A 225 -11.44 2.11 -24.16
CA PRO A 225 -11.28 2.02 -25.60
C PRO A 225 -10.94 3.34 -26.30
N GLN A 226 -11.31 4.49 -25.70
CA GLN A 226 -11.07 5.81 -26.31
C GLN A 226 -10.04 6.66 -25.53
N HIS A 227 -9.68 6.26 -24.31
CA HIS A 227 -8.83 7.02 -23.39
C HIS A 227 -7.75 6.10 -22.82
N GLY A 228 -6.58 6.06 -23.44
CA GLY A 228 -5.51 5.16 -23.09
C GLY A 228 -4.90 5.39 -21.69
N ASP A 229 -5.15 6.52 -21.06
CA ASP A 229 -4.74 6.86 -19.69
C ASP A 229 -5.82 6.51 -18.64
N VAL A 230 -7.00 6.07 -19.08
CA VAL A 230 -8.10 5.58 -18.25
C VAL A 230 -8.10 4.06 -18.26
N TRP A 231 -8.18 3.44 -17.11
CA TRP A 231 -8.19 1.99 -17.01
C TRP A 231 -9.05 1.49 -15.85
N PHE A 232 -9.51 0.26 -15.97
CA PHE A 232 -10.34 -0.42 -14.99
C PHE A 232 -9.57 -1.57 -14.34
N TRP A 233 -9.81 -1.80 -13.06
CA TRP A 233 -9.48 -3.07 -12.45
C TRP A 233 -10.70 -3.93 -12.25
N THR A 234 -10.52 -5.23 -12.42
CA THR A 234 -11.46 -6.26 -12.00
C THR A 234 -10.67 -7.25 -11.14
N ILE A 235 -10.91 -7.25 -9.83
CA ILE A 235 -10.21 -8.08 -8.85
C ILE A 235 -11.19 -9.11 -8.30
N PRO A 236 -11.18 -10.36 -8.77
CA PRO A 236 -12.03 -11.41 -8.23
C PRO A 236 -11.73 -11.68 -6.75
N PHE A 237 -12.76 -11.83 -5.97
CA PHE A 237 -12.71 -12.38 -4.63
C PHE A 237 -13.31 -13.78 -4.58
N ALA A 238 -13.11 -14.48 -3.49
CA ALA A 238 -13.83 -15.72 -3.22
C ALA A 238 -15.35 -15.51 -3.22
N GLN A 239 -16.11 -16.59 -3.45
CA GLN A 239 -17.57 -16.62 -3.36
C GLN A 239 -18.30 -15.71 -4.37
N GLY A 240 -17.75 -15.55 -5.59
CA GLY A 240 -18.43 -14.82 -6.68
C GLY A 240 -18.53 -13.30 -6.46
N ARG A 241 -17.64 -12.75 -5.68
CA ARG A 241 -17.51 -11.30 -5.50
C ARG A 241 -16.33 -10.76 -6.29
N CYS A 242 -16.37 -9.46 -6.57
CA CYS A 242 -15.33 -8.76 -7.29
C CYS A 242 -15.18 -7.32 -6.77
N SER A 243 -13.94 -6.85 -6.69
CA SER A 243 -13.68 -5.41 -6.63
C SER A 243 -13.58 -4.88 -8.06
N LEU A 244 -14.29 -3.82 -8.33
CA LEU A 244 -14.30 -3.13 -9.62
C LEU A 244 -14.05 -1.66 -9.41
N GLY A 245 -13.17 -1.07 -10.23
CA GLY A 245 -12.94 0.36 -10.17
C GLY A 245 -12.36 0.91 -11.47
N VAL A 246 -12.46 2.22 -11.64
CA VAL A 246 -11.87 3.00 -12.71
C VAL A 246 -10.86 3.98 -12.15
N VAL A 247 -9.73 4.11 -12.84
CA VAL A 247 -8.69 5.11 -12.56
C VAL A 247 -8.58 6.05 -13.75
N ALA A 248 -8.61 7.34 -13.47
CA ALA A 248 -8.46 8.39 -14.48
C ALA A 248 -7.97 9.69 -13.85
N GLU A 249 -7.57 10.64 -14.69
CA GLU A 249 -7.41 12.02 -14.24
C GLU A 249 -8.75 12.60 -13.75
N THR A 250 -8.71 13.49 -12.78
CA THR A 250 -9.92 14.07 -12.18
C THR A 250 -10.81 14.76 -13.21
N SER A 251 -10.21 15.44 -14.19
CA SER A 251 -10.91 16.07 -15.31
C SER A 251 -11.74 15.11 -16.15
N PHE A 252 -11.32 13.86 -16.31
CA PHE A 252 -12.09 12.82 -16.96
C PHE A 252 -13.28 12.41 -16.10
N LEU A 253 -13.04 12.10 -14.83
CA LEU A 253 -14.09 11.65 -13.91
C LEU A 253 -15.19 12.70 -13.71
N GLU A 254 -14.86 13.99 -13.74
CA GLU A 254 -15.81 15.11 -13.58
C GLU A 254 -16.78 15.29 -14.74
N ARG A 255 -16.53 14.67 -15.90
CA ARG A 255 -17.46 14.68 -17.04
C ARG A 255 -18.77 13.93 -16.74
N TYR A 256 -18.71 12.96 -15.84
CA TYR A 256 -19.85 12.11 -15.45
C TYR A 256 -20.54 12.69 -14.24
N LYS A 257 -21.86 12.90 -14.35
CA LYS A 257 -22.70 13.44 -13.28
C LYS A 257 -23.47 12.31 -12.57
N GLY A 258 -23.87 12.56 -11.34
CA GLY A 258 -24.60 11.61 -10.49
C GLY A 258 -23.75 11.11 -9.31
N SER A 259 -24.25 10.10 -8.62
CA SER A 259 -23.54 9.43 -7.55
C SER A 259 -22.29 8.69 -8.09
N ASP A 260 -21.34 8.36 -7.22
CA ASP A 260 -20.15 7.61 -7.62
C ASP A 260 -20.52 6.27 -8.26
N LEU A 261 -21.57 5.62 -7.79
CA LEU A 261 -22.04 4.36 -8.37
C LEU A 261 -22.57 4.56 -9.81
N GLU A 262 -23.40 5.55 -10.05
CA GLU A 262 -23.91 5.87 -11.39
C GLU A 262 -22.79 6.27 -12.35
N ARG A 263 -21.82 7.04 -11.87
CA ARG A 263 -20.63 7.43 -12.63
C ARG A 263 -19.82 6.21 -13.03
N LEU A 264 -19.52 5.33 -12.08
CA LEU A 264 -18.76 4.10 -12.34
C LEU A 264 -19.49 3.19 -13.34
N GLN A 265 -20.80 2.99 -13.18
CA GLN A 265 -21.61 2.17 -14.10
C GLN A 265 -21.60 2.72 -15.52
N ARG A 266 -21.72 4.04 -15.69
CA ARG A 266 -21.66 4.68 -17.02
C ARG A 266 -20.29 4.48 -17.66
N ILE A 267 -19.21 4.76 -16.93
CA ILE A 267 -17.85 4.61 -17.47
C ILE A 267 -17.56 3.14 -17.84
N VAL A 268 -17.97 2.19 -17.01
CA VAL A 268 -17.84 0.75 -17.29
C VAL A 268 -18.63 0.34 -18.55
N SER A 269 -19.79 0.96 -18.81
CA SER A 269 -20.60 0.65 -19.98
C SER A 269 -20.00 1.13 -21.32
N GLU A 270 -18.99 1.99 -21.28
CA GLU A 270 -18.24 2.43 -22.47
C GLU A 270 -17.23 1.40 -22.99
N ASP A 271 -16.85 0.41 -22.16
CA ASP A 271 -16.07 -0.74 -22.59
C ASP A 271 -16.98 -1.94 -22.82
N GLU A 272 -17.14 -2.36 -24.09
CA GLU A 272 -18.03 -3.44 -24.49
C GLU A 272 -17.66 -4.77 -23.81
N SER A 273 -16.37 -5.03 -23.61
CA SER A 273 -15.90 -6.28 -22.97
C SER A 273 -16.27 -6.33 -21.49
N LEU A 274 -16.12 -5.23 -20.77
CA LEU A 274 -16.55 -5.12 -19.37
C LEU A 274 -18.07 -5.10 -19.23
N HIS A 275 -18.75 -4.35 -20.10
CA HIS A 275 -20.21 -4.32 -20.11
C HIS A 275 -20.82 -5.71 -20.30
N THR A 276 -20.29 -6.47 -21.26
CA THR A 276 -20.72 -7.85 -21.52
C THR A 276 -20.36 -8.77 -20.34
N LEU A 277 -19.16 -8.66 -19.81
CA LEU A 277 -18.70 -9.49 -18.69
C LEU A 277 -19.57 -9.30 -17.45
N LEU A 278 -19.98 -8.06 -17.16
CA LEU A 278 -20.68 -7.65 -15.94
C LEU A 278 -22.21 -7.50 -16.12
N LYS A 279 -22.77 -7.91 -17.27
CA LYS A 279 -24.20 -7.73 -17.59
C LYS A 279 -25.18 -8.34 -16.57
N HIS A 280 -24.75 -9.32 -15.79
CA HIS A 280 -25.55 -9.98 -14.74
C HIS A 280 -25.11 -9.60 -13.33
N ALA A 281 -24.11 -8.76 -13.18
CA ALA A 281 -23.59 -8.35 -11.88
C ALA A 281 -24.65 -7.63 -11.04
N GLN A 282 -24.60 -7.84 -9.73
CA GLN A 282 -25.38 -7.07 -8.76
C GLN A 282 -24.48 -6.02 -8.12
N TRP A 283 -24.85 -4.77 -8.28
CA TRP A 283 -24.16 -3.60 -7.73
C TRP A 283 -24.75 -3.29 -6.33
N ASP A 284 -24.44 -4.16 -5.39
CA ASP A 284 -25.06 -4.22 -4.06
C ASP A 284 -24.29 -3.47 -2.97
N THR A 285 -23.16 -2.87 -3.31
CA THR A 285 -22.33 -2.10 -2.39
C THR A 285 -22.20 -0.65 -2.88
N PRO A 286 -22.27 0.35 -1.99
CA PRO A 286 -22.06 1.75 -2.37
C PRO A 286 -20.66 1.96 -2.98
N ALA A 287 -20.57 2.76 -4.04
CA ALA A 287 -19.29 3.16 -4.59
C ALA A 287 -18.60 4.18 -3.69
N ARG A 288 -17.28 4.22 -3.78
CA ARG A 288 -16.38 5.13 -3.08
C ARG A 288 -15.43 5.76 -4.09
N HIS A 289 -14.84 6.88 -3.71
CA HIS A 289 -13.77 7.47 -4.50
C HIS A 289 -12.57 7.85 -3.62
N ILE A 290 -11.42 7.95 -4.27
CA ILE A 290 -10.19 8.51 -3.72
C ILE A 290 -9.55 9.38 -4.80
N ILE A 291 -9.03 10.56 -4.41
CA ILE A 291 -8.42 11.52 -5.33
C ILE A 291 -7.05 11.92 -4.78
N GLY A 292 -6.06 12.10 -5.67
CA GLY A 292 -4.74 12.59 -5.31
C GLY A 292 -3.97 11.62 -4.41
N TYR A 293 -4.06 10.34 -4.68
CA TYR A 293 -3.44 9.30 -3.86
C TYR A 293 -1.92 9.21 -4.03
N SER A 294 -1.37 9.64 -5.18
CA SER A 294 0.08 9.63 -5.41
C SER A 294 0.75 10.71 -4.55
N ALA A 295 1.77 10.32 -3.82
CA ALA A 295 2.41 11.19 -2.85
C ALA A 295 3.89 10.83 -2.68
N ASN A 296 4.70 11.86 -2.43
CA ASN A 296 6.14 11.76 -2.15
C ASN A 296 6.48 12.43 -0.83
N VAL A 297 7.69 12.18 -0.35
CA VAL A 297 8.28 12.85 0.82
C VAL A 297 9.71 13.28 0.51
N SER A 298 10.17 14.29 1.23
CA SER A 298 11.56 14.77 1.16
C SER A 298 12.55 13.81 1.82
N SER A 299 12.10 13.01 2.81
CA SER A 299 12.90 11.98 3.46
C SER A 299 12.01 10.84 3.96
N LEU A 300 12.50 9.60 3.88
CA LEU A 300 11.84 8.40 4.40
C LEU A 300 12.18 8.12 5.87
N SER A 301 13.13 8.84 6.44
CA SER A 301 13.55 8.67 7.84
C SER A 301 14.15 9.96 8.39
N GLY A 302 14.26 10.05 9.71
CA GLY A 302 14.91 11.14 10.41
C GLY A 302 15.24 10.76 11.85
N LYS A 303 15.55 11.76 12.67
CA LYS A 303 15.90 11.54 14.08
C LYS A 303 14.74 10.84 14.80
N GLY A 304 14.95 9.60 15.20
CA GLY A 304 13.98 8.81 15.96
C GLY A 304 12.73 8.36 15.21
N TYR A 305 12.69 8.42 13.89
CA TYR A 305 11.53 7.91 13.11
C TYR A 305 11.90 7.38 11.74
N ALA A 306 11.01 6.52 11.19
CA ALA A 306 10.97 6.11 9.79
C ALA A 306 9.52 5.99 9.28
N LEU A 307 9.34 6.21 7.97
CA LEU A 307 8.05 6.16 7.28
C LEU A 307 7.91 4.83 6.53
N LEU A 308 6.80 4.12 6.76
CA LEU A 308 6.55 2.81 6.16
C LEU A 308 5.46 2.88 5.08
N GLY A 309 5.67 2.18 3.97
CA GLY A 309 4.69 2.06 2.90
C GLY A 309 4.16 3.41 2.42
N ASN A 310 2.83 3.54 2.30
CA ASN A 310 2.18 4.73 1.77
C ASN A 310 2.33 5.98 2.66
N ALA A 311 2.75 5.86 3.91
CA ALA A 311 3.13 7.02 4.72
C ALA A 311 4.37 7.72 4.12
N GLY A 312 5.29 6.97 3.52
CA GLY A 312 6.42 7.49 2.76
C GLY A 312 6.02 7.89 1.35
N GLU A 313 5.82 6.91 0.49
CA GLU A 313 5.52 7.11 -0.93
C GLU A 313 4.39 6.21 -1.40
N PHE A 314 3.52 6.73 -2.27
CA PHE A 314 2.57 5.94 -3.02
C PHE A 314 2.60 6.37 -4.50
N LEU A 315 2.66 5.39 -5.39
CA LEU A 315 2.77 5.62 -6.82
C LEU A 315 1.38 5.61 -7.49
N ASP A 316 0.93 4.42 -7.84
CA ASP A 316 -0.29 4.18 -8.61
C ASP A 316 -0.76 2.73 -8.37
N PRO A 317 -2.07 2.46 -8.39
CA PRO A 317 -2.60 1.11 -8.13
C PRO A 317 -2.40 0.10 -9.27
N ILE A 318 -1.98 0.52 -10.48
CA ILE A 318 -1.96 -0.33 -11.69
C ILE A 318 -1.18 -1.64 -11.50
N PHE A 319 -0.06 -1.63 -10.80
CA PHE A 319 0.77 -2.83 -10.60
C PHE A 319 0.64 -3.44 -9.20
N SER A 320 -0.37 -3.03 -8.42
CA SER A 320 -0.67 -3.61 -7.09
C SER A 320 0.51 -3.59 -6.09
N SER A 321 1.47 -2.68 -6.26
CA SER A 321 2.74 -2.68 -5.52
C SER A 321 2.64 -2.22 -4.07
N GLY A 322 1.57 -1.49 -3.68
CA GLY A 322 1.50 -0.77 -2.41
C GLY A 322 1.68 -1.63 -1.16
N VAL A 323 1.03 -2.80 -1.09
CA VAL A 323 1.17 -3.71 0.08
C VAL A 323 2.57 -4.34 0.12
N THR A 324 3.14 -4.69 -1.04
CA THR A 324 4.51 -5.24 -1.11
C THR A 324 5.55 -4.22 -0.66
N ILE A 325 5.42 -2.96 -1.08
CA ILE A 325 6.27 -1.85 -0.59
C ILE A 325 6.09 -1.66 0.92
N ALA A 326 4.86 -1.74 1.42
CA ALA A 326 4.57 -1.63 2.84
C ALA A 326 5.27 -2.74 3.66
N PHE A 327 5.21 -3.97 3.21
CA PHE A 327 5.87 -5.11 3.87
C PHE A 327 7.40 -5.02 3.76
N LYS A 328 7.92 -4.65 2.58
CA LYS A 328 9.37 -4.43 2.41
C LYS A 328 9.89 -3.37 3.36
N SER A 329 9.19 -2.25 3.48
CA SER A 329 9.57 -1.17 4.40
C SER A 329 9.55 -1.61 5.86
N ALA A 330 8.53 -2.37 6.27
CA ALA A 330 8.42 -2.93 7.62
C ALA A 330 9.58 -3.90 7.94
N ASN A 331 9.91 -4.77 7.00
CA ASN A 331 10.99 -5.73 7.14
C ASN A 331 12.36 -5.04 7.26
N LEU A 332 12.64 -4.07 6.39
CA LEU A 332 13.89 -3.29 6.46
C LEU A 332 13.99 -2.52 7.78
N ALA A 333 12.92 -1.85 8.19
CA ALA A 333 12.92 -1.07 9.42
C ALA A 333 13.12 -1.95 10.67
N ALA A 334 12.45 -3.11 10.74
CA ALA A 334 12.60 -4.04 11.85
C ALA A 334 14.03 -4.59 11.96
N ALA A 335 14.65 -4.95 10.83
CA ALA A 335 16.04 -5.43 10.80
C ALA A 335 17.05 -4.35 11.25
N LEU A 336 16.84 -3.10 10.84
CA LEU A 336 17.72 -2.01 11.25
C LEU A 336 17.54 -1.62 12.72
N LEU A 337 16.31 -1.64 13.23
CA LEU A 337 16.06 -1.39 14.65
C LEU A 337 16.67 -2.45 15.55
N GLU A 338 16.67 -3.73 15.13
CA GLU A 338 17.36 -4.78 15.86
C GLU A 338 18.84 -4.46 16.05
N ARG A 339 19.54 -4.09 14.96
CA ARG A 339 20.97 -3.70 14.99
C ARG A 339 21.19 -2.44 15.83
N GLN A 340 20.35 -1.41 15.63
CA GLN A 340 20.46 -0.16 16.39
C GLN A 340 20.28 -0.38 17.89
N PHE A 341 19.33 -1.18 18.32
CA PHE A 341 19.11 -1.50 19.73
C PHE A 341 20.16 -2.47 20.29
N ALA A 342 20.89 -3.20 19.43
CA ALA A 342 22.09 -3.93 19.82
C ALA A 342 23.33 -3.03 19.98
N GLY A 343 23.21 -1.71 19.73
CA GLY A 343 24.26 -0.73 19.88
C GLY A 343 25.07 -0.43 18.61
N GLU A 344 24.65 -0.96 17.46
CA GLU A 344 25.26 -0.61 16.19
C GLU A 344 24.85 0.79 15.75
N GLN A 345 25.76 1.50 15.08
CA GLN A 345 25.41 2.75 14.39
C GLN A 345 24.74 2.40 13.06
N VAL A 346 23.53 2.91 12.85
CA VAL A 346 22.73 2.67 11.64
C VAL A 346 22.55 3.99 10.89
N ASP A 347 22.92 4.02 9.63
CA ASP A 347 22.60 5.10 8.71
C ASP A 347 21.27 4.82 8.00
N TRP A 348 20.19 5.35 8.54
CA TRP A 348 18.84 5.15 8.00
C TRP A 348 18.67 5.64 6.56
N GLN A 349 19.41 6.67 6.14
CA GLN A 349 19.34 7.15 4.76
C GLN A 349 19.93 6.11 3.79
N THR A 350 21.10 5.58 4.13
CA THR A 350 21.83 4.65 3.27
C THR A 350 21.31 3.22 3.38
N GLU A 351 20.92 2.78 4.58
CA GLU A 351 20.57 1.39 4.85
C GLU A 351 19.06 1.11 4.79
N TYR A 352 18.22 2.16 4.93
CA TYR A 352 16.76 2.08 4.80
C TYR A 352 16.26 2.78 3.54
N GLY A 353 16.48 4.11 3.46
CA GLY A 353 15.90 4.95 2.42
C GLY A 353 16.33 4.55 1.02
N GLN A 354 17.61 4.43 0.77
CA GLN A 354 18.14 4.05 -0.56
C GLN A 354 17.72 2.63 -0.99
N PRO A 355 17.83 1.57 -0.16
CA PRO A 355 17.36 0.25 -0.52
C PRO A 355 15.85 0.21 -0.81
N LEU A 356 15.02 0.85 0.02
CA LEU A 356 13.58 0.89 -0.21
C LEU A 356 13.26 1.61 -1.54
N LYS A 357 13.86 2.79 -1.75
CA LYS A 357 13.62 3.61 -2.93
C LYS A 357 13.99 2.91 -4.24
N ARG A 358 15.00 2.05 -4.26
CA ARG A 358 15.40 1.31 -5.48
C ARG A 358 14.23 0.52 -6.08
N GLY A 359 13.50 -0.25 -5.29
CA GLY A 359 12.35 -1.00 -5.80
C GLY A 359 11.14 -0.11 -6.09
N VAL A 360 10.96 0.95 -5.30
CA VAL A 360 9.92 1.97 -5.57
C VAL A 360 10.18 2.62 -6.93
N ASP A 361 11.43 2.99 -7.25
CA ASP A 361 11.80 3.59 -8.54
C ASP A 361 11.67 2.59 -9.70
N THR A 362 11.89 1.29 -9.46
CA THR A 362 11.58 0.24 -10.43
C THR A 362 10.09 0.25 -10.78
N PHE A 363 9.20 0.20 -9.78
CA PHE A 363 7.76 0.31 -10.02
C PHE A 363 7.36 1.64 -10.66
N ARG A 364 7.98 2.75 -10.24
CA ARG A 364 7.74 4.07 -10.81
C ARG A 364 7.97 4.09 -12.31
N ALA A 365 9.10 3.57 -12.77
CA ALA A 365 9.41 3.50 -14.20
C ALA A 365 8.38 2.67 -15.00
N PHE A 366 7.86 1.58 -14.42
CA PHE A 366 6.78 0.81 -15.02
C PHE A 366 5.46 1.60 -15.08
N VAL A 367 5.11 2.34 -14.03
CA VAL A 367 3.92 3.22 -14.00
C VAL A 367 4.03 4.33 -15.05
N GLU A 368 5.17 5.00 -15.14
CA GLU A 368 5.44 6.03 -16.16
C GLU A 368 5.30 5.45 -17.57
N SER A 369 5.90 4.28 -17.82
CA SER A 369 5.81 3.60 -19.11
C SER A 369 4.38 3.12 -19.43
N TRP A 370 3.58 2.76 -18.43
CA TRP A 370 2.16 2.45 -18.62
C TRP A 370 1.39 3.66 -19.15
N TYR A 371 1.51 4.81 -18.51
CA TYR A 371 0.75 6.01 -18.88
C TYR A 371 1.23 6.67 -20.18
N THR A 372 2.50 6.51 -20.53
CA THR A 372 3.00 6.93 -21.87
C THR A 372 2.64 5.94 -22.97
N GLY A 373 2.09 4.77 -22.64
CA GLY A 373 1.73 3.72 -23.57
C GLY A 373 2.87 2.78 -23.92
N GLY A 374 4.12 3.06 -23.51
CA GLY A 374 5.29 2.24 -23.80
C GLY A 374 5.15 0.81 -23.26
N PHE A 375 4.81 0.68 -21.99
CA PHE A 375 4.62 -0.64 -21.38
C PHE A 375 3.48 -1.43 -22.02
N ARG A 376 2.40 -0.78 -22.45
CA ARG A 376 1.31 -1.44 -23.18
C ARG A 376 1.81 -2.00 -24.52
N ARG A 377 2.56 -1.24 -25.31
CA ARG A 377 3.17 -1.75 -26.55
C ARG A 377 4.05 -2.96 -26.28
N ILE A 378 4.85 -2.93 -25.21
CA ILE A 378 5.70 -4.05 -24.82
C ILE A 378 4.84 -5.29 -24.51
N ILE A 379 3.86 -5.24 -23.63
CA ILE A 379 3.15 -6.43 -23.15
C ILE A 379 2.22 -7.07 -24.21
N PHE A 380 1.74 -6.29 -25.17
CA PHE A 380 0.91 -6.79 -26.28
C PHE A 380 1.70 -7.21 -27.52
N HIS A 381 3.00 -6.91 -27.57
CA HIS A 381 3.85 -7.34 -28.69
C HIS A 381 4.07 -8.86 -28.69
N GLN A 382 3.78 -9.52 -29.83
CA GLN A 382 3.84 -10.98 -29.95
C GLN A 382 5.24 -11.57 -30.15
N GLY A 383 6.24 -10.73 -30.40
CA GLY A 383 7.60 -11.15 -30.78
C GLY A 383 8.61 -11.25 -29.64
N HIS A 384 8.20 -11.09 -28.36
CA HIS A 384 9.15 -11.12 -27.27
C HIS A 384 9.72 -12.51 -26.97
N GLN A 385 11.03 -12.53 -26.68
CA GLN A 385 11.67 -13.73 -26.14
C GLN A 385 11.06 -14.08 -24.77
N PRO A 386 10.89 -15.38 -24.47
CA PRO A 386 10.35 -15.83 -23.18
C PRO A 386 11.05 -15.22 -21.96
N GLU A 387 12.37 -15.05 -22.05
CA GLU A 387 13.20 -14.43 -20.99
C GLU A 387 12.76 -13.04 -20.60
N ILE A 388 12.44 -12.20 -21.60
CA ILE A 388 11.96 -10.82 -21.35
C ILE A 388 10.62 -10.86 -20.61
N ARG A 389 9.72 -11.77 -21.02
CA ARG A 389 8.44 -11.94 -20.32
C ARG A 389 8.65 -12.39 -18.88
N ARG A 390 9.57 -13.31 -18.61
CA ARG A 390 9.90 -13.75 -17.25
C ARG A 390 10.48 -12.63 -16.40
N MET A 391 11.36 -11.79 -16.96
CA MET A 391 11.92 -10.62 -16.28
C MET A 391 10.82 -9.62 -15.87
N ILE A 392 9.88 -9.35 -16.78
CA ILE A 392 8.72 -8.49 -16.53
C ILE A 392 7.80 -9.15 -15.49
N ALA A 393 7.49 -10.44 -15.64
CA ALA A 393 6.65 -11.19 -14.71
C ALA A 393 7.20 -11.13 -13.27
N ALA A 394 8.53 -11.19 -13.10
CA ALA A 394 9.15 -11.07 -11.79
C ALA A 394 8.86 -9.71 -11.12
N ILE A 395 8.95 -8.61 -11.86
CA ILE A 395 8.63 -7.28 -11.32
C ILE A 395 7.13 -7.16 -11.00
N LEU A 396 6.26 -7.64 -11.90
CA LEU A 396 4.81 -7.69 -11.67
C LEU A 396 4.43 -8.61 -10.51
N ALA A 397 5.27 -9.60 -10.18
CA ALA A 397 5.12 -10.46 -9.01
C ALA A 397 5.68 -9.85 -7.70
N GLY A 398 6.22 -8.62 -7.76
CA GLY A 398 6.72 -7.89 -6.59
C GLY A 398 8.24 -7.82 -6.46
N TYR A 399 9.01 -8.60 -7.25
CA TYR A 399 10.48 -8.73 -7.13
C TYR A 399 11.23 -7.52 -7.71
N ALA A 400 10.80 -6.33 -7.35
CA ALA A 400 11.37 -5.06 -7.81
C ALA A 400 12.72 -4.70 -7.16
N TRP A 401 13.17 -5.49 -6.18
CA TRP A 401 14.45 -5.35 -5.50
C TRP A 401 15.48 -6.41 -5.91
N ASP A 402 15.11 -7.34 -6.76
CA ASP A 402 16.00 -8.42 -7.21
C ASP A 402 17.01 -7.92 -8.23
N LEU A 403 18.24 -7.68 -7.77
CA LEU A 403 19.34 -7.20 -8.62
C LEU A 403 19.87 -8.26 -9.61
N THR A 404 19.46 -9.52 -9.51
CA THR A 404 19.76 -10.53 -10.50
C THR A 404 18.94 -10.35 -11.76
N ASN A 405 17.73 -9.75 -11.63
CA ASN A 405 16.90 -9.41 -12.77
C ASN A 405 17.46 -8.17 -13.51
N PRO A 406 17.90 -8.31 -14.76
CA PRO A 406 18.42 -7.19 -15.54
C PRO A 406 17.47 -6.00 -15.65
N MET A 407 16.14 -6.23 -15.65
CA MET A 407 15.14 -5.17 -15.73
C MET A 407 15.10 -4.27 -14.49
N VAL A 408 15.58 -4.71 -13.33
CA VAL A 408 15.66 -3.91 -12.11
C VAL A 408 16.81 -2.91 -12.16
N LYS A 409 17.88 -3.24 -12.92
CA LYS A 409 18.98 -2.30 -13.16
C LYS A 409 18.63 -1.42 -14.37
N GLU A 410 18.70 -0.11 -14.21
CA GLU A 410 18.39 0.87 -15.27
C GLU A 410 16.99 0.67 -15.91
N THR A 411 15.98 0.43 -15.10
CA THR A 411 14.61 0.03 -15.51
C THR A 411 14.05 0.92 -16.63
N ALA A 412 14.08 2.24 -16.45
CA ALA A 412 13.55 3.20 -17.44
C ALA A 412 14.23 3.05 -18.81
N ARG A 413 15.56 2.97 -18.84
CA ARG A 413 16.34 2.78 -20.07
C ARG A 413 15.98 1.48 -20.78
N ARG A 414 15.84 0.39 -20.04
CA ARG A 414 15.46 -0.93 -20.58
C ARG A 414 14.04 -0.95 -21.13
N LEU A 415 13.10 -0.33 -20.44
CA LEU A 415 11.73 -0.19 -20.94
C LEU A 415 11.72 0.60 -22.26
N THR A 416 12.42 1.74 -22.33
CA THR A 416 12.54 2.52 -23.57
C THR A 416 13.16 1.70 -24.71
N ALA A 417 14.21 0.92 -24.44
CA ALA A 417 14.84 0.07 -25.43
C ALA A 417 13.91 -1.04 -25.95
N LEU A 418 13.14 -1.69 -25.03
CA LEU A 418 12.16 -2.70 -25.41
C LEU A 418 11.00 -2.11 -26.22
N GLU A 419 10.52 -0.94 -25.83
CA GLU A 419 9.49 -0.21 -26.56
C GLU A 419 9.90 0.06 -28.01
N ALA A 420 11.15 0.51 -28.23
CA ALA A 420 11.69 0.77 -29.55
C ALA A 420 11.76 -0.51 -30.45
N LEU A 421 11.81 -1.69 -29.85
CA LEU A 421 11.79 -2.97 -30.57
C LEU A 421 10.36 -3.47 -30.89
N CYS A 422 9.34 -2.80 -30.38
CA CYS A 422 7.93 -3.16 -30.57
C CYS A 422 7.22 -2.29 -31.62
N ILE A 423 7.97 -1.55 -32.43
CA ILE A 423 7.46 -0.69 -33.51
C ILE A 423 7.36 -1.46 -34.80
#